data_f4bc84750f8a775f50eadbddc7647d5d
#
_entry.id   f4bc84750f8a775f50eadbddc7647d5d
#
_cell.length_a   1.000
_cell.length_b   1.000
_cell.length_c   1.000
_cell.angle_alpha   90.00
_cell.angle_beta   90.00
_cell.angle_gamma   90.00
#
_symmetry.space_group_name_H-M   'P 1'
#
loop_
_entity.id
_entity.type
_entity.pdbx_description
1 polymer ?
#
loop_
_entity_poly.entity_id
_entity_poly.type
_entity_poly.pdbx_seq_one_letter_code
_entity_poly.pdbx_strand_id
1 'polypeptide(L)'
;MYRNLSEFIARLEREGELQRVSVPVDPVYEIAEITDRMSKQPDGGKALLFEQTGTPFPVLTNMMGSDRRMAMALGVESLDELTRRLDDLLQQAVSPKNSLLDKLRMLPLLAEMSRWLPRTSSSRGECQQVVLQGEEASLDALPVLKCWPCDGGRFVTLPLVHTLDPETGIRNVGMYRLQLFDARTTGMHWHLHKTGARHYEGYRRAGRRMPVSVALGGDPAYTYAATAPMPDNMDEYLLAGFLRRRPVKLVKCITNDIYVPADCDFVIEGYVDPSEPKTVEGPFGDHTGFYSLTDEYPRFHVTAVTRRRDAVYPATLVGIPPQEDAYIAKATEKIFLAPIRLAVQPEVKELTMPVFGTAHNLAVVSIDRRYRGQAHKVAQGLWGAGQMMFNKYLVITGEDCDVHDPDRLAALLRRAEFPRDLIVSEGVYDVLDHATATPGFGGKLAFDLTEIDPSASAEAVRLPERFELTPGLVEVADGLAGKWGALLLFADDTVEQKPDLAAFLARNPCRGIRYVVLFDGHARTLRPDELLWLAAANTDPRRDVECRDGVLCADARSKRPGIAGNPSRFPNVVTSLPEVVRKVDERWAEYGLGERLESPSDRYRALLLSDKAAW
;
A
#
# COMPACT_ATOMS: atom_id res chain seq x y z
N MET A 1 -0.60 0.59 24.90
CA MET A 1 0.33 1.29 23.98
C MET A 1 1.72 1.26 24.54
N TYR A 2 2.71 1.18 23.69
CA TYR A 2 4.08 0.83 24.00
C TYR A 2 4.92 2.07 24.31
N ARG A 3 5.94 1.90 25.13
CA ARG A 3 6.90 2.95 25.41
C ARG A 3 7.87 3.12 24.23
N ASN A 4 8.24 2.01 23.60
CA ASN A 4 9.17 1.96 22.47
C ASN A 4 9.01 0.62 21.73
N LEU A 5 9.78 0.42 20.66
CA LEU A 5 9.73 -0.80 19.83
C LEU A 5 10.08 -2.08 20.60
N SER A 6 11.03 -2.02 21.55
CA SER A 6 11.41 -3.19 22.35
C SER A 6 10.25 -3.71 23.20
N GLU A 7 9.40 -2.83 23.73
CA GLU A 7 8.20 -3.24 24.47
C GLU A 7 7.15 -3.88 23.55
N PHE A 8 7.02 -3.40 22.31
CA PHE A 8 6.15 -4.04 21.32
C PHE A 8 6.67 -5.42 20.92
N ILE A 9 7.98 -5.56 20.68
CA ILE A 9 8.63 -6.86 20.41
C ILE A 9 8.35 -7.85 21.56
N ALA A 10 8.53 -7.43 22.80
CA ALA A 10 8.23 -8.26 23.96
C ALA A 10 6.75 -8.64 24.06
N ARG A 11 5.83 -7.81 23.57
CA ARG A 11 4.41 -8.13 23.47
C ARG A 11 4.16 -9.17 22.38
N LEU A 12 4.72 -8.97 21.18
CA LEU A 12 4.62 -9.94 20.08
C LEU A 12 5.12 -11.33 20.51
N GLU A 13 6.22 -11.37 21.23
CA GLU A 13 6.81 -12.61 21.73
C GLU A 13 5.91 -13.33 22.74
N ARG A 14 5.37 -12.61 23.74
CA ARG A 14 4.42 -13.16 24.70
C ARG A 14 3.15 -13.72 24.07
N GLU A 15 2.68 -13.10 23.00
CA GLU A 15 1.49 -13.52 22.27
C GLU A 15 1.77 -14.61 21.23
N GLY A 16 3.03 -15.04 21.08
CA GLY A 16 3.42 -16.02 20.08
C GLY A 16 3.40 -15.52 18.65
N GLU A 17 3.39 -14.19 18.43
CA GLU A 17 3.35 -13.53 17.13
C GLU A 17 4.74 -13.19 16.58
N LEU A 18 5.82 -13.51 17.30
CA LEU A 18 7.21 -13.27 16.90
C LEU A 18 7.97 -14.58 16.76
N GLN A 19 8.83 -14.65 15.73
CA GLN A 19 9.85 -15.69 15.57
C GLN A 19 11.22 -15.04 15.53
N ARG A 20 12.18 -15.58 16.32
CA ARG A 20 13.58 -15.13 16.31
C ARG A 20 14.40 -15.98 15.36
N VAL A 21 15.26 -15.33 14.59
CA VAL A 21 16.29 -15.95 13.76
C VAL A 21 17.63 -15.57 14.35
N SER A 22 18.28 -16.51 15.06
CA SER A 22 19.49 -16.24 15.85
C SER A 22 20.79 -16.59 15.13
N VAL A 23 20.71 -17.08 13.89
CA VAL A 23 21.87 -17.34 13.03
C VAL A 23 22.20 -16.12 12.16
N PRO A 24 23.45 -15.99 11.68
CA PRO A 24 23.81 -14.90 10.77
C PRO A 24 22.98 -14.93 9.49
N VAL A 25 22.42 -13.79 9.10
CA VAL A 25 21.67 -13.57 7.86
C VAL A 25 22.11 -12.29 7.16
N ASP A 26 22.00 -12.28 5.84
CA ASP A 26 22.42 -11.14 5.02
C ASP A 26 21.23 -10.19 4.81
N PRO A 27 21.37 -8.87 5.12
CA PRO A 27 20.38 -7.85 4.75
C PRO A 27 20.17 -7.70 3.24
N VAL A 28 21.11 -8.21 2.44
CA VAL A 28 20.97 -8.23 0.97
C VAL A 28 20.31 -9.53 0.56
N TYR A 29 19.04 -9.44 0.18
CA TYR A 29 18.17 -10.50 -0.35
C TYR A 29 17.71 -11.58 0.65
N GLU A 30 18.59 -12.10 1.56
CA GLU A 30 18.26 -13.27 2.39
C GLU A 30 17.12 -12.95 3.38
N ILE A 31 17.21 -11.81 4.09
CA ILE A 31 16.13 -11.35 4.99
C ILE A 31 14.83 -11.15 4.22
N ALA A 32 14.90 -10.58 3.02
CA ALA A 32 13.73 -10.34 2.17
C ALA A 32 13.05 -11.65 1.75
N GLU A 33 13.82 -12.63 1.27
CA GLU A 33 13.30 -13.93 0.86
C GLU A 33 12.64 -14.68 2.02
N ILE A 34 13.25 -14.70 3.21
CA ILE A 34 12.67 -15.32 4.41
C ILE A 34 11.36 -14.60 4.80
N THR A 35 11.37 -13.27 4.76
CA THR A 35 10.20 -12.44 5.10
C THR A 35 9.06 -12.64 4.09
N ASP A 36 9.37 -12.72 2.78
CA ASP A 36 8.39 -12.96 1.72
C ASP A 36 7.66 -14.30 1.91
N ARG A 37 8.40 -15.38 2.23
CA ARG A 37 7.81 -16.69 2.55
C ARG A 37 6.89 -16.61 3.77
N MET A 38 7.32 -15.90 4.80
CA MET A 38 6.56 -15.81 6.06
C MET A 38 5.30 -14.96 5.90
N SER A 39 5.38 -13.80 5.26
CA SER A 39 4.23 -12.87 5.11
C SER A 39 3.09 -13.47 4.27
N LYS A 40 3.37 -14.44 3.42
CA LYS A 40 2.38 -15.15 2.59
C LYS A 40 1.76 -16.38 3.26
N GLN A 41 2.13 -16.67 4.51
CA GLN A 41 1.47 -17.72 5.27
C GLN A 41 0.05 -17.27 5.69
N PRO A 42 -0.83 -18.23 6.04
CA PRO A 42 -2.15 -17.89 6.56
C PRO A 42 -2.07 -16.81 7.65
N ASP A 43 -3.01 -15.87 7.62
CA ASP A 43 -3.07 -14.73 8.55
C ASP A 43 -1.78 -13.87 8.60
N GLY A 44 -1.01 -13.85 7.50
CA GLY A 44 0.20 -13.04 7.38
C GLY A 44 1.43 -13.60 8.14
N GLY A 45 1.38 -14.87 8.55
CA GLY A 45 2.47 -15.53 9.26
C GLY A 45 2.84 -14.85 10.58
N LYS A 46 4.13 -14.79 10.91
CA LYS A 46 4.66 -14.15 12.12
C LYS A 46 5.57 -12.97 11.81
N ALA A 47 5.73 -12.08 12.78
CA ALA A 47 6.83 -11.12 12.77
C ALA A 47 8.18 -11.85 12.92
N LEU A 48 9.22 -11.34 12.28
CA LEU A 48 10.56 -11.93 12.30
C LEU A 48 11.56 -10.96 12.92
N LEU A 49 12.34 -11.44 13.89
CA LEU A 49 13.45 -10.70 14.48
C LEU A 49 14.77 -11.41 14.13
N PHE A 50 15.54 -10.81 13.23
CA PHE A 50 16.86 -11.29 12.81
C PHE A 50 17.93 -10.69 13.72
N GLU A 51 18.58 -11.52 14.56
CA GLU A 51 19.48 -11.04 15.61
C GLU A 51 20.89 -10.78 15.11
N GLN A 52 21.34 -11.47 14.07
CA GLN A 52 22.71 -11.38 13.55
C GLN A 52 22.69 -10.98 12.06
N THR A 53 22.79 -9.69 11.79
CA THR A 53 22.63 -9.10 10.45
C THR A 53 23.96 -8.65 9.82
N GLY A 54 25.09 -9.02 10.41
CA GLY A 54 26.41 -8.49 10.03
C GLY A 54 26.65 -7.06 10.52
N THR A 55 25.67 -6.44 11.19
CA THR A 55 25.77 -5.13 11.84
C THR A 55 25.48 -5.27 13.35
N PRO A 56 25.73 -4.23 14.17
CA PRO A 56 25.39 -4.28 15.60
C PRO A 56 23.89 -4.32 15.92
N PHE A 57 23.03 -4.23 14.92
CA PHE A 57 21.59 -4.05 15.12
C PHE A 57 20.79 -5.22 14.58
N PRO A 58 19.85 -5.77 15.38
CA PRO A 58 18.86 -6.71 14.88
C PRO A 58 17.87 -6.01 13.93
N VAL A 59 17.29 -6.78 13.00
CA VAL A 59 16.25 -6.33 12.07
C VAL A 59 14.91 -6.96 12.44
N LEU A 60 13.87 -6.13 12.55
CA LEU A 60 12.49 -6.56 12.73
C LEU A 60 11.71 -6.35 11.43
N THR A 61 11.09 -7.43 10.91
CA THR A 61 10.21 -7.37 9.73
C THR A 61 8.83 -7.95 10.01
N ASN A 62 7.87 -7.64 9.15
CA ASN A 62 6.50 -8.15 9.21
C ASN A 62 5.81 -7.88 10.58
N MET A 63 6.19 -6.81 11.26
CA MET A 63 5.73 -6.52 12.62
C MET A 63 4.24 -6.19 12.72
N MET A 64 3.63 -5.70 11.65
CA MET A 64 2.21 -5.33 11.54
C MET A 64 1.47 -6.21 10.51
N GLY A 65 2.09 -7.27 9.99
CA GLY A 65 1.63 -8.08 8.87
C GLY A 65 0.55 -9.12 9.21
N SER A 66 -0.36 -8.83 10.14
CA SER A 66 -1.61 -9.57 10.37
C SER A 66 -2.66 -8.66 11.01
N ASP A 67 -3.95 -9.03 10.89
CA ASP A 67 -5.02 -8.27 11.55
C ASP A 67 -4.79 -8.21 13.07
N ARG A 68 -4.33 -9.30 13.68
CA ARG A 68 -4.00 -9.36 15.11
C ARG A 68 -2.82 -8.46 15.48
N ARG A 69 -1.70 -8.54 14.75
CA ARG A 69 -0.53 -7.69 15.03
C ARG A 69 -0.82 -6.22 14.76
N MET A 70 -1.62 -5.93 13.73
CA MET A 70 -2.06 -4.56 13.45
C MET A 70 -2.94 -4.01 14.58
N ALA A 71 -3.91 -4.77 15.08
CA ALA A 71 -4.73 -4.40 16.23
C ALA A 71 -3.85 -4.17 17.48
N MET A 72 -2.89 -5.07 17.74
CA MET A 72 -1.91 -4.90 18.83
C MET A 72 -1.09 -3.63 18.66
N ALA A 73 -0.57 -3.34 17.47
CA ALA A 73 0.20 -2.13 17.17
C ALA A 73 -0.60 -0.85 17.44
N LEU A 74 -1.90 -0.86 17.15
CA LEU A 74 -2.80 0.28 17.37
C LEU A 74 -3.46 0.28 18.77
N GLY A 75 -3.19 -0.72 19.61
CA GLY A 75 -3.64 -0.79 21.00
C GLY A 75 -5.14 -0.99 21.16
N VAL A 76 -5.72 -1.81 20.27
CA VAL A 76 -7.13 -2.20 20.25
C VAL A 76 -7.27 -3.72 20.21
N GLU A 77 -8.47 -4.23 20.52
CA GLU A 77 -8.78 -5.65 20.40
C GLU A 77 -9.09 -6.06 18.95
N SER A 78 -9.71 -5.16 18.19
CA SER A 78 -9.97 -5.31 16.77
C SER A 78 -9.96 -3.96 16.06
N LEU A 79 -9.72 -3.97 14.74
CA LEU A 79 -9.72 -2.73 13.95
C LEU A 79 -11.12 -2.05 13.91
N ASP A 80 -12.20 -2.81 14.05
CA ASP A 80 -13.56 -2.27 14.11
C ASP A 80 -13.81 -1.42 15.39
N GLU A 81 -13.05 -1.65 16.45
CA GLU A 81 -13.08 -0.75 17.62
C GLU A 81 -12.67 0.67 17.25
N LEU A 82 -11.69 0.83 16.35
CA LEU A 82 -11.22 2.14 15.90
C LEU A 82 -12.29 2.89 15.12
N THR A 83 -13.01 2.21 14.21
CA THR A 83 -14.12 2.81 13.46
C THR A 83 -15.18 3.33 14.42
N ARG A 84 -15.63 2.51 15.38
CA ARG A 84 -16.62 2.91 16.37
C ARG A 84 -16.16 4.10 17.21
N ARG A 85 -14.92 4.08 17.70
CA ARG A 85 -14.36 5.19 18.50
C ARG A 85 -14.29 6.50 17.70
N LEU A 86 -13.95 6.44 16.44
CA LEU A 86 -13.92 7.63 15.57
C LEU A 86 -15.32 8.11 15.24
N ASP A 87 -16.26 7.22 14.91
CA ASP A 87 -17.65 7.59 14.67
C ASP A 87 -18.26 8.29 15.90
N ASP A 88 -18.10 7.72 17.09
CA ASP A 88 -18.59 8.31 18.36
C ASP A 88 -17.99 9.70 18.61
N LEU A 89 -16.70 9.84 18.40
CA LEU A 89 -15.97 11.09 18.59
C LEU A 89 -16.42 12.15 17.60
N LEU A 90 -16.52 11.83 16.31
CA LEU A 90 -16.96 12.76 15.28
C LEU A 90 -18.42 13.15 15.46
N GLN A 91 -19.29 12.20 15.80
CA GLN A 91 -20.70 12.50 16.12
C GLN A 91 -20.84 13.44 17.33
N GLN A 92 -20.04 13.20 18.39
CA GLN A 92 -20.02 14.11 19.54
C GLN A 92 -19.48 15.50 19.18
N ALA A 93 -18.47 15.59 18.32
CA ALA A 93 -17.89 16.86 17.88
C ALA A 93 -18.90 17.69 17.04
N VAL A 94 -19.63 17.07 16.14
CA VAL A 94 -20.53 17.74 15.17
C VAL A 94 -21.95 17.96 15.72
N SER A 95 -22.37 17.22 16.78
CA SER A 95 -23.72 17.36 17.36
C SER A 95 -24.02 18.81 17.77
N PRO A 96 -25.22 19.37 17.49
CA PRO A 96 -25.61 20.71 17.90
C PRO A 96 -25.51 20.91 19.42
N LYS A 97 -24.90 22.00 19.86
CA LYS A 97 -24.71 22.36 21.28
C LYS A 97 -25.62 23.54 21.65
N ASN A 98 -26.89 23.25 21.89
CA ASN A 98 -27.91 24.28 22.08
C ASN A 98 -28.04 24.75 23.54
N SER A 99 -27.46 24.03 24.50
CA SER A 99 -27.55 24.37 25.93
C SER A 99 -26.17 24.53 26.58
N LEU A 100 -26.14 25.23 27.72
CA LEU A 100 -24.93 25.33 28.57
C LEU A 100 -24.50 23.94 29.09
N LEU A 101 -25.44 23.06 29.37
CA LEU A 101 -25.16 21.68 29.80
C LEU A 101 -24.48 20.88 28.67
N ASP A 102 -24.87 21.09 27.41
CA ASP A 102 -24.20 20.43 26.28
C ASP A 102 -22.77 20.90 26.09
N LYS A 103 -22.52 22.21 26.33
CA LYS A 103 -21.15 22.77 26.30
C LYS A 103 -20.30 22.22 27.44
N LEU A 104 -20.86 22.06 28.65
CA LEU A 104 -20.17 21.44 29.78
C LEU A 104 -19.87 19.96 29.53
N ARG A 105 -20.75 19.20 28.86
CA ARG A 105 -20.51 17.81 28.47
C ARG A 105 -19.37 17.65 27.46
N MET A 106 -18.98 18.72 26.76
CA MET A 106 -17.82 18.70 25.86
C MET A 106 -16.48 18.79 26.59
N LEU A 107 -16.43 19.26 27.83
CA LEU A 107 -15.18 19.44 28.59
C LEU A 107 -14.36 18.15 28.72
N PRO A 108 -14.95 16.98 29.03
CA PRO A 108 -14.21 15.72 29.06
C PRO A 108 -13.59 15.35 27.69
N LEU A 109 -14.33 15.55 26.59
CA LEU A 109 -13.86 15.30 25.23
C LEU A 109 -12.70 16.22 24.87
N LEU A 110 -12.82 17.52 25.16
CA LEU A 110 -11.73 18.49 24.94
C LEU A 110 -10.50 18.15 25.79
N ALA A 111 -10.69 17.72 27.04
CA ALA A 111 -9.61 17.27 27.91
C ALA A 111 -8.94 15.98 27.37
N GLU A 112 -9.70 15.06 26.78
CA GLU A 112 -9.17 13.89 26.11
C GLU A 112 -8.40 14.28 24.85
N MET A 113 -8.96 15.10 23.97
CA MET A 113 -8.32 15.60 22.75
C MET A 113 -7.01 16.33 23.05
N SER A 114 -6.96 17.09 24.16
CA SER A 114 -5.74 17.78 24.59
C SER A 114 -4.58 16.82 24.93
N ARG A 115 -4.89 15.56 25.25
CA ARG A 115 -3.89 14.50 25.52
C ARG A 115 -3.32 13.89 24.24
N TRP A 116 -3.92 14.13 23.09
CA TRP A 116 -3.41 13.63 21.80
C TRP A 116 -2.35 14.55 21.21
N LEU A 117 -2.38 15.83 21.61
CA LEU A 117 -1.42 16.82 21.12
C LEU A 117 0.01 16.42 21.49
N PRO A 118 0.95 16.41 20.55
CA PRO A 118 2.35 16.11 20.84
C PRO A 118 2.94 17.13 21.81
N ARG A 119 3.88 16.68 22.64
CA ARG A 119 4.52 17.53 23.66
C ARG A 119 6.02 17.55 23.49
N THR A 120 6.60 18.72 23.36
CA THR A 120 8.05 18.91 23.30
C THR A 120 8.69 18.76 24.68
N SER A 121 9.92 18.23 24.70
CA SER A 121 10.75 18.09 25.88
C SER A 121 12.09 18.77 25.65
N SER A 122 12.59 19.48 26.67
CA SER A 122 13.94 20.06 26.68
C SER A 122 15.04 19.07 27.08
N SER A 123 14.67 17.93 27.67
CA SER A 123 15.62 16.86 27.99
C SER A 123 15.89 15.99 26.77
N ARG A 124 17.08 15.39 26.71
CA ARG A 124 17.43 14.39 25.69
C ARG A 124 16.44 13.23 25.71
N GLY A 125 16.13 12.69 24.50
CA GLY A 125 15.34 11.49 24.32
C GLY A 125 16.18 10.20 24.41
N GLU A 126 15.49 9.06 24.54
CA GLU A 126 16.13 7.75 24.43
C GLU A 126 16.80 7.58 23.05
N CYS A 127 16.21 8.13 22.00
CA CYS A 127 16.80 8.15 20.65
C CYS A 127 18.12 8.94 20.54
N GLN A 128 18.53 9.66 21.57
CA GLN A 128 19.75 10.46 21.62
C GLN A 128 20.78 9.93 22.64
N GLN A 129 20.68 8.65 23.02
CA GLN A 129 21.65 8.02 23.92
C GLN A 129 23.03 7.84 23.29
N VAL A 130 23.07 7.66 21.98
CA VAL A 130 24.28 7.66 21.16
C VAL A 130 24.11 8.73 20.09
N VAL A 131 25.10 9.57 19.89
CA VAL A 131 25.07 10.70 18.94
C VAL A 131 26.34 10.62 18.09
N LEU A 132 26.16 10.42 16.79
CA LEU A 132 27.23 10.38 15.78
C LEU A 132 27.03 11.57 14.84
N GLN A 133 28.04 12.39 14.63
CA GLN A 133 27.97 13.61 13.82
C GLN A 133 29.11 13.70 12.81
N GLY A 134 28.88 14.48 11.76
CA GLY A 134 29.87 14.70 10.73
C GLY A 134 30.32 13.38 10.07
N GLU A 135 31.59 13.05 10.12
CA GLU A 135 32.12 11.84 9.49
C GLU A 135 31.72 10.54 10.20
N GLU A 136 31.41 10.61 11.50
CA GLU A 136 30.92 9.47 12.25
C GLU A 136 29.45 9.12 11.92
N ALA A 137 28.70 10.04 11.31
CA ALA A 137 27.32 9.85 10.90
C ALA A 137 27.22 9.01 9.63
N SER A 138 27.57 7.73 9.72
CA SER A 138 27.53 6.80 8.58
C SER A 138 26.30 5.91 8.60
N LEU A 139 25.64 5.76 7.44
CA LEU A 139 24.55 4.82 7.20
C LEU A 139 25.04 3.38 7.00
N ASP A 140 26.32 3.17 6.75
CA ASP A 140 26.89 1.83 6.52
C ASP A 140 26.80 0.91 7.73
N ALA A 141 26.69 1.49 8.94
CA ALA A 141 26.50 0.73 10.17
C ALA A 141 25.07 0.17 10.32
N LEU A 142 24.09 0.65 9.53
CA LEU A 142 22.71 0.23 9.61
C LEU A 142 22.46 -0.99 8.71
N PRO A 143 21.64 -1.97 9.14
CA PRO A 143 21.28 -3.14 8.34
C PRO A 143 20.20 -2.82 7.31
N VAL A 144 20.46 -1.82 6.45
CA VAL A 144 19.52 -1.38 5.43
C VAL A 144 19.38 -2.47 4.37
N LEU A 145 18.14 -2.84 4.04
CA LEU A 145 17.86 -3.96 3.15
C LEU A 145 18.05 -3.62 1.69
N LYS A 146 18.54 -4.58 0.90
CA LYS A 146 18.27 -4.69 -0.52
C LYS A 146 17.33 -5.87 -0.71
N CYS A 147 16.09 -5.61 -1.12
CA CYS A 147 15.03 -6.62 -1.11
C CYS A 147 15.01 -7.45 -2.39
N TRP A 148 15.04 -6.79 -3.55
CA TRP A 148 14.85 -7.43 -4.84
C TRP A 148 16.04 -7.26 -5.77
N PRO A 149 16.26 -8.19 -6.73
CA PRO A 149 17.45 -8.21 -7.59
C PRO A 149 17.72 -6.90 -8.34
N CYS A 150 16.66 -6.32 -8.92
CA CYS A 150 16.78 -5.11 -9.72
C CYS A 150 16.65 -3.81 -8.90
N ASP A 151 16.54 -3.88 -7.56
CA ASP A 151 16.60 -2.68 -6.73
C ASP A 151 17.90 -1.91 -7.00
N GLY A 152 17.77 -0.59 -7.17
CA GLY A 152 18.91 0.30 -7.47
C GLY A 152 19.96 0.37 -6.37
N GLY A 153 19.69 -0.22 -5.20
CA GLY A 153 20.57 -0.26 -4.04
C GLY A 153 19.87 -0.77 -2.80
N ARG A 154 20.38 -0.37 -1.64
CA ARG A 154 19.71 -0.59 -0.34
C ARG A 154 18.71 0.51 -0.07
N PHE A 155 17.56 0.17 0.52
CA PHE A 155 16.50 1.11 0.82
C PHE A 155 16.06 1.07 2.28
N VAL A 156 15.89 2.24 2.88
CA VAL A 156 15.14 2.38 4.14
C VAL A 156 13.66 2.29 3.80
N THR A 157 12.96 1.30 4.37
CA THR A 157 11.59 0.93 3.94
C THR A 157 10.48 1.30 4.94
N LEU A 158 10.82 1.62 6.20
CA LEU A 158 9.86 2.11 7.23
C LEU A 158 10.29 3.46 7.83
N PRO A 159 10.67 4.47 7.01
CA PRO A 159 11.11 5.75 7.53
C PRO A 159 9.92 6.65 7.91
N LEU A 160 10.02 7.32 9.04
CA LEU A 160 9.16 8.42 9.44
C LEU A 160 9.88 9.73 9.07
N VAL A 161 9.58 10.27 7.89
CA VAL A 161 10.26 11.46 7.35
C VAL A 161 9.56 12.72 7.82
N HIS A 162 10.28 13.50 8.62
CA HIS A 162 9.79 14.76 9.18
C HIS A 162 10.26 15.93 8.33
N THR A 163 9.31 16.75 7.94
CA THR A 163 9.52 18.02 7.24
C THR A 163 8.69 19.13 7.89
N LEU A 164 9.09 20.38 7.66
CA LEU A 164 8.35 21.55 8.11
C LEU A 164 7.94 22.40 6.91
N ASP A 165 6.72 22.85 6.90
CA ASP A 165 6.28 23.86 5.93
C ASP A 165 7.07 25.15 6.14
N PRO A 166 7.74 25.71 5.11
CA PRO A 166 8.60 26.88 5.26
C PRO A 166 7.86 28.18 5.62
N GLU A 167 6.54 28.24 5.40
CA GLU A 167 5.71 29.42 5.63
C GLU A 167 4.99 29.34 6.99
N THR A 168 4.40 28.17 7.29
CA THR A 168 3.57 27.98 8.49
C THR A 168 4.29 27.33 9.64
N GLY A 169 5.40 26.63 9.39
CA GLY A 169 6.10 25.80 10.37
C GLY A 169 5.36 24.53 10.76
N ILE A 170 4.24 24.22 10.11
CA ILE A 170 3.48 22.99 10.37
C ILE A 170 4.31 21.78 9.95
N ARG A 171 4.38 20.78 10.82
CA ARG A 171 5.08 19.52 10.56
C ARG A 171 4.24 18.60 9.70
N ASN A 172 4.93 17.85 8.84
CA ASN A 172 4.44 16.65 8.19
C ASN A 172 5.34 15.48 8.56
N VAL A 173 4.75 14.32 8.81
CA VAL A 173 5.46 13.05 9.01
C VAL A 173 4.92 12.06 8.01
N GLY A 174 5.71 11.76 6.96
CA GLY A 174 5.29 10.85 5.90
C GLY A 174 6.23 9.66 5.73
N MET A 175 5.70 8.55 5.25
CA MET A 175 6.51 7.39 4.89
C MET A 175 6.96 7.53 3.44
N TYR A 176 8.24 7.84 3.24
CA TYR A 176 8.88 7.99 1.94
C TYR A 176 10.18 7.20 1.93
N ARG A 177 10.30 6.18 1.10
CA ARG A 177 11.51 5.36 1.02
C ARG A 177 12.75 6.19 0.73
N LEU A 178 13.92 5.71 1.20
CA LEU A 178 15.20 6.34 0.93
C LEU A 178 16.17 5.33 0.34
N GLN A 179 16.65 5.56 -0.88
CA GLN A 179 17.73 4.78 -1.46
C GLN A 179 19.08 5.29 -0.93
N LEU A 180 19.89 4.41 -0.39
CA LEU A 180 21.28 4.75 -0.03
C LEU A 180 22.13 4.90 -1.31
N PHE A 181 22.79 6.05 -1.45
CA PHE A 181 23.78 6.26 -2.51
C PHE A 181 25.20 6.04 -2.01
N ASP A 182 25.47 6.48 -0.80
CA ASP A 182 26.73 6.29 -0.09
C ASP A 182 26.52 6.37 1.44
N ALA A 183 27.59 6.41 2.20
CA ALA A 183 27.55 6.43 3.66
C ALA A 183 26.78 7.61 4.28
N ARG A 184 26.57 8.70 3.54
CA ARG A 184 25.98 9.95 4.06
C ARG A 184 24.98 10.61 3.12
N THR A 185 24.62 9.96 2.01
CA THR A 185 23.61 10.51 1.11
C THR A 185 22.57 9.47 0.71
N THR A 186 21.33 9.93 0.58
CA THR A 186 20.21 9.10 0.09
C THR A 186 19.38 9.85 -0.94
N GLY A 187 18.62 9.12 -1.74
CA GLY A 187 17.48 9.66 -2.47
C GLY A 187 16.32 9.94 -1.51
N MET A 188 15.51 10.95 -1.81
CA MET A 188 14.31 11.28 -1.06
C MET A 188 13.09 11.15 -1.97
N HIS A 189 12.38 10.05 -1.88
CA HIS A 189 11.32 9.66 -2.82
C HIS A 189 10.00 10.40 -2.58
N TRP A 190 9.94 11.68 -2.90
CA TRP A 190 8.74 12.51 -2.77
C TRP A 190 7.94 12.56 -4.08
N HIS A 191 6.84 11.83 -4.15
CA HIS A 191 5.88 11.95 -5.25
C HIS A 191 5.24 13.35 -5.27
N LEU A 192 4.90 13.83 -6.48
CA LEU A 192 4.36 15.18 -6.72
C LEU A 192 3.15 15.54 -5.85
N HIS A 193 2.30 14.58 -5.55
CA HIS A 193 1.06 14.78 -4.79
C HIS A 193 1.23 14.72 -3.26
N LYS A 194 2.45 14.49 -2.76
CA LYS A 194 2.71 14.33 -1.33
C LYS A 194 3.13 15.64 -0.66
N THR A 195 2.77 15.77 0.62
CA THR A 195 3.09 16.96 1.42
C THR A 195 4.60 17.25 1.47
N GLY A 196 5.45 16.21 1.53
CA GLY A 196 6.91 16.40 1.47
C GLY A 196 7.39 17.10 0.20
N ALA A 197 6.80 16.77 -0.96
CA ALA A 197 7.10 17.46 -2.23
C ALA A 197 6.63 18.92 -2.23
N ARG A 198 5.47 19.21 -1.62
CA ARG A 198 4.97 20.57 -1.46
C ARG A 198 5.90 21.41 -0.57
N HIS A 199 6.36 20.87 0.54
CA HIS A 199 7.33 21.54 1.42
C HIS A 199 8.65 21.80 0.68
N TYR A 200 9.19 20.80 -0.04
CA TYR A 200 10.39 20.94 -0.86
C TYR A 200 10.26 22.11 -1.85
N GLU A 201 9.13 22.20 -2.55
CA GLU A 201 8.87 23.30 -3.50
C GLU A 201 8.82 24.66 -2.80
N GLY A 202 8.27 24.74 -1.59
CA GLY A 202 8.28 25.94 -0.76
C GLY A 202 9.70 26.41 -0.42
N TYR A 203 10.58 25.47 0.02
CA TYR A 203 11.99 25.77 0.27
C TYR A 203 12.74 26.16 -0.99
N ARG A 204 12.45 25.51 -2.13
CA ARG A 204 13.02 25.85 -3.44
C ARG A 204 12.71 27.29 -3.84
N ARG A 205 11.46 27.72 -3.69
CA ARG A 205 11.04 29.12 -3.96
C ARG A 205 11.70 30.12 -3.01
N ALA A 206 11.90 29.72 -1.75
CA ALA A 206 12.57 30.53 -0.75
C ALA A 206 14.10 30.58 -0.90
N GLY A 207 14.71 29.79 -1.80
CA GLY A 207 16.17 29.69 -1.99
C GLY A 207 16.90 29.21 -0.74
N ARG A 208 16.28 28.33 0.04
CA ARG A 208 16.79 27.84 1.35
C ARG A 208 16.94 26.33 1.35
N ARG A 209 17.94 25.83 2.08
CA ARG A 209 18.03 24.40 2.42
C ARG A 209 16.83 23.98 3.26
N MET A 210 16.29 22.80 2.94
CA MET A 210 15.18 22.20 3.65
C MET A 210 15.71 21.24 4.72
N PRO A 211 15.50 21.52 6.03
CA PRO A 211 15.83 20.56 7.08
C PRO A 211 14.93 19.33 6.95
N VAL A 212 15.49 18.15 7.14
CA VAL A 212 14.78 16.86 7.12
C VAL A 212 15.35 15.99 8.23
N SER A 213 14.49 15.25 8.92
CA SER A 213 14.89 14.23 9.88
C SER A 213 14.04 12.98 9.70
N VAL A 214 14.70 11.84 9.73
CA VAL A 214 14.09 10.52 9.50
C VAL A 214 14.19 9.71 10.79
N ALA A 215 13.05 9.41 11.41
CA ALA A 215 13.01 8.53 12.57
C ALA A 215 12.66 7.10 12.14
N LEU A 216 13.14 6.11 12.90
CA LEU A 216 12.84 4.69 12.72
C LEU A 216 12.49 4.09 14.09
N GLY A 217 11.45 3.25 14.13
CA GLY A 217 11.04 2.55 15.35
C GLY A 217 10.25 3.42 16.32
N GLY A 218 10.36 3.11 17.60
CA GLY A 218 9.53 3.69 18.65
C GLY A 218 8.21 2.93 18.85
N ASP A 219 7.15 3.61 19.29
CA ASP A 219 5.82 3.01 19.35
C ASP A 219 5.30 2.75 17.93
N PRO A 220 4.82 1.55 17.55
CA PRO A 220 4.40 1.23 16.18
C PRO A 220 3.25 2.12 15.68
N ALA A 221 2.50 2.78 16.56
CA ALA A 221 1.52 3.78 16.17
C ALA A 221 2.14 4.99 15.44
N TYR A 222 3.43 5.27 15.62
CA TYR A 222 4.13 6.30 14.84
C TYR A 222 4.31 5.86 13.39
N THR A 223 4.71 4.60 13.19
CA THR A 223 4.86 4.01 11.86
C THR A 223 3.54 4.05 11.11
N TYR A 224 2.45 3.62 11.76
CA TYR A 224 1.13 3.70 11.15
C TYR A 224 0.73 5.16 10.84
N ALA A 225 0.90 6.10 11.77
CA ALA A 225 0.53 7.50 11.56
C ALA A 225 1.25 8.14 10.35
N ALA A 226 2.51 7.75 10.10
CA ALA A 226 3.29 8.21 8.94
C ALA A 226 2.77 7.66 7.59
N THR A 227 1.97 6.58 7.59
CA THR A 227 1.32 6.04 6.38
C THR A 227 -0.07 6.63 6.16
N ALA A 228 -0.68 7.21 7.20
CA ALA A 228 -2.06 7.62 7.21
C ALA A 228 -2.33 8.80 6.26
N PRO A 229 -3.41 8.77 5.46
CA PRO A 229 -3.76 9.85 4.53
C PRO A 229 -4.40 11.03 5.29
N MET A 230 -3.62 11.67 6.16
CA MET A 230 -4.09 12.83 6.92
C MET A 230 -4.41 14.02 6.00
N PRO A 231 -5.41 14.83 6.34
CA PRO A 231 -5.65 16.09 5.64
C PRO A 231 -4.42 17.01 5.70
N ASP A 232 -4.27 17.84 4.66
CA ASP A 232 -3.22 18.86 4.61
C ASP A 232 -3.19 19.72 5.89
N ASN A 233 -1.97 20.01 6.35
CA ASN A 233 -1.71 20.82 7.54
C ASN A 233 -2.21 20.23 8.87
N MET A 234 -2.45 18.93 8.92
CA MET A 234 -2.65 18.20 10.16
C MET A 234 -1.40 17.39 10.51
N ASP A 235 -0.95 17.53 11.75
CA ASP A 235 0.20 16.79 12.28
C ASP A 235 -0.19 15.32 12.50
N GLU A 236 0.51 14.39 11.87
CA GLU A 236 0.30 12.95 12.00
C GLU A 236 0.43 12.45 13.44
N TYR A 237 1.19 13.16 14.26
CA TYR A 237 1.30 12.83 15.69
C TYR A 237 0.05 13.17 16.51
N LEU A 238 -0.91 13.91 15.95
CA LEU A 238 -2.24 14.02 16.52
C LEU A 238 -2.98 12.67 16.42
N LEU A 239 -2.91 12.01 15.23
CA LEU A 239 -3.45 10.66 15.04
C LEU A 239 -2.72 9.64 15.94
N ALA A 240 -1.38 9.68 15.99
CA ALA A 240 -0.63 8.81 16.88
C ALA A 240 -1.03 9.01 18.34
N GLY A 241 -1.25 10.24 18.78
CA GLY A 241 -1.73 10.58 20.12
C GLY A 241 -3.14 10.04 20.41
N PHE A 242 -4.05 10.12 19.44
CA PHE A 242 -5.40 9.52 19.51
C PHE A 242 -5.31 8.00 19.68
N LEU A 243 -4.56 7.32 18.82
CA LEU A 243 -4.38 5.86 18.86
C LEU A 243 -3.77 5.42 20.20
N ARG A 244 -2.75 6.11 20.64
CA ARG A 244 -2.03 5.83 21.90
C ARG A 244 -2.77 6.25 23.17
N ARG A 245 -3.82 7.07 23.06
CA ARG A 245 -4.51 7.72 24.17
C ARG A 245 -3.57 8.50 25.10
N ARG A 246 -2.44 8.95 24.56
CA ARG A 246 -1.42 9.75 25.27
C ARG A 246 -0.58 10.55 24.26
N PRO A 247 -0.02 11.70 24.66
CA PRO A 247 0.77 12.54 23.77
C PRO A 247 2.04 11.82 23.29
N VAL A 248 2.44 12.11 22.05
CA VAL A 248 3.78 11.80 21.57
C VAL A 248 4.76 12.78 22.22
N LYS A 249 5.76 12.26 22.94
CA LYS A 249 6.84 13.09 23.51
C LYS A 249 7.88 13.33 22.43
N LEU A 250 8.16 14.59 22.15
CA LEU A 250 9.08 15.01 21.10
C LEU A 250 10.33 15.65 21.68
N VAL A 251 11.48 15.38 21.05
CA VAL A 251 12.76 16.02 21.38
C VAL A 251 13.32 16.70 20.15
N LYS A 252 14.02 17.81 20.35
CA LYS A 252 14.69 18.54 19.27
C LYS A 252 15.85 17.71 18.73
N CYS A 253 15.99 17.66 17.42
CA CYS A 253 17.16 17.10 16.74
C CYS A 253 18.45 17.83 17.13
N ILE A 254 19.59 17.19 16.91
CA ILE A 254 20.91 17.71 17.31
C ILE A 254 21.40 18.77 16.30
N THR A 255 21.15 18.53 14.99
CA THR A 255 21.74 19.34 13.92
C THR A 255 20.74 20.21 13.15
N ASN A 256 19.44 20.12 13.48
CA ASN A 256 18.40 20.95 12.88
C ASN A 256 17.26 21.25 13.87
N ASP A 257 16.27 22.05 13.44
CA ASP A 257 15.18 22.52 14.31
C ASP A 257 13.93 21.61 14.31
N ILE A 258 14.03 20.42 13.73
CA ILE A 258 12.94 19.44 13.70
C ILE A 258 12.83 18.74 15.06
N TYR A 259 11.60 18.39 15.44
CA TYR A 259 11.31 17.59 16.63
C TYR A 259 10.83 16.21 16.22
N VAL A 260 11.42 15.17 16.81
CA VAL A 260 11.16 13.75 16.56
C VAL A 260 10.71 13.03 17.82
N PRO A 261 10.05 11.85 17.76
CA PRO A 261 9.70 11.10 18.95
C PRO A 261 10.92 10.73 19.79
N ALA A 262 10.82 10.99 21.08
CA ALA A 262 11.93 10.82 22.02
C ALA A 262 12.39 9.37 22.19
N ASP A 263 11.55 8.41 21.84
CA ASP A 263 11.65 6.97 22.07
C ASP A 263 11.87 6.15 20.78
N CYS A 264 12.15 6.81 19.67
CA CYS A 264 12.57 6.12 18.43
C CYS A 264 13.88 5.35 18.61
N ASP A 265 14.07 4.33 17.79
CA ASP A 265 15.29 3.52 17.81
C ASP A 265 16.44 4.25 17.12
N PHE A 266 16.20 4.87 15.96
CA PHE A 266 17.15 5.67 15.20
C PHE A 266 16.55 7.00 14.77
N VAL A 267 17.39 8.02 14.63
CA VAL A 267 17.08 9.27 13.95
C VAL A 267 18.23 9.64 13.04
N ILE A 268 17.94 9.81 11.74
CA ILE A 268 18.88 10.28 10.73
C ILE A 268 18.55 11.73 10.45
N GLU A 269 19.43 12.64 10.80
CA GLU A 269 19.24 14.09 10.65
C GLU A 269 20.02 14.64 9.48
N GLY A 270 19.46 15.66 8.83
CA GLY A 270 20.15 16.28 7.70
C GLY A 270 19.33 17.34 6.99
N TYR A 271 19.59 17.48 5.70
CA TYR A 271 18.94 18.48 4.86
C TYR A 271 18.84 18.02 3.41
N VAL A 272 17.94 18.63 2.68
CA VAL A 272 17.88 18.61 1.21
C VAL A 272 18.23 20.01 0.73
N ASP A 273 19.09 20.12 -0.28
CA ASP A 273 19.45 21.40 -0.92
C ASP A 273 18.70 21.53 -2.27
N PRO A 274 17.66 22.38 -2.35
CA PRO A 274 16.90 22.53 -3.59
C PRO A 274 17.67 23.22 -4.73
N SER A 275 18.88 23.74 -4.47
CA SER A 275 19.76 24.30 -5.50
C SER A 275 20.58 23.23 -6.22
N GLU A 276 20.68 22.02 -5.66
CA GLU A 276 21.36 20.89 -6.27
C GLU A 276 20.50 20.23 -7.35
N PRO A 277 21.11 19.66 -8.40
CA PRO A 277 20.38 18.82 -9.34
C PRO A 277 19.81 17.59 -8.64
N LYS A 278 18.63 17.16 -9.05
CA LYS A 278 18.08 15.89 -8.62
C LYS A 278 18.98 14.72 -9.06
N THR A 279 18.86 13.61 -8.38
CA THR A 279 19.64 12.38 -8.62
C THR A 279 18.70 11.26 -8.98
N VAL A 280 19.14 10.40 -9.92
CA VAL A 280 18.37 9.20 -10.29
C VAL A 280 18.25 8.26 -9.09
N GLU A 281 17.04 7.88 -8.76
CA GLU A 281 16.63 6.93 -7.71
C GLU A 281 15.90 5.75 -8.34
N GLY A 282 15.98 4.59 -7.72
CA GLY A 282 15.37 3.37 -8.20
C GLY A 282 16.27 2.56 -9.15
N PRO A 283 15.73 1.49 -9.74
CA PRO A 283 14.40 0.94 -9.50
C PRO A 283 14.19 0.43 -8.07
N PHE A 284 12.95 0.22 -7.69
CA PHE A 284 12.59 -0.37 -6.39
C PHE A 284 11.41 -1.33 -6.56
N GLY A 285 11.53 -2.54 -6.04
CA GLY A 285 10.40 -3.48 -5.98
C GLY A 285 9.35 -2.98 -5.00
N ASP A 286 8.18 -2.58 -5.51
CA ASP A 286 7.21 -1.81 -4.75
C ASP A 286 5.93 -2.61 -4.40
N HIS A 287 5.06 -2.03 -3.61
CA HIS A 287 3.82 -2.63 -3.08
C HIS A 287 2.81 -3.06 -4.17
N THR A 288 2.95 -2.57 -5.39
CA THR A 288 2.16 -3.01 -6.53
C THR A 288 2.51 -4.42 -7.00
N GLY A 289 3.61 -5.00 -6.51
CA GLY A 289 4.17 -6.26 -6.99
C GLY A 289 5.07 -6.12 -8.20
N PHE A 290 5.28 -4.89 -8.67
CA PHE A 290 6.11 -4.52 -9.80
C PHE A 290 7.22 -3.57 -9.37
N TYR A 291 8.27 -3.46 -10.18
CA TYR A 291 9.28 -2.44 -9.94
C TYR A 291 8.71 -1.05 -10.25
N SER A 292 8.85 -0.09 -9.31
CA SER A 292 8.82 1.31 -9.68
C SER A 292 10.11 1.63 -10.43
N LEU A 293 9.98 2.25 -11.61
CA LEU A 293 11.12 2.52 -12.47
C LEU A 293 11.90 3.75 -11.99
N THR A 294 13.12 3.90 -12.51
CA THR A 294 13.98 5.04 -12.15
C THR A 294 13.35 6.39 -12.49
N ASP A 295 13.48 7.33 -11.57
CA ASP A 295 13.11 8.73 -11.75
C ASP A 295 14.06 9.63 -10.96
N GLU A 296 13.95 10.95 -11.11
CA GLU A 296 14.83 11.93 -10.47
C GLU A 296 14.21 12.51 -9.21
N TYR A 297 14.93 12.34 -8.08
CA TYR A 297 14.53 12.83 -6.76
C TYR A 297 15.62 13.68 -6.10
N PRO A 298 15.24 14.53 -5.12
CA PRO A 298 16.22 15.30 -4.36
C PRO A 298 17.16 14.40 -3.56
N ARG A 299 18.40 14.84 -3.38
CA ARG A 299 19.38 14.19 -2.52
C ARG A 299 19.21 14.68 -1.08
N PHE A 300 19.18 13.75 -0.14
CA PHE A 300 19.21 14.02 1.30
C PHE A 300 20.63 13.81 1.83
N HIS A 301 21.17 14.84 2.49
CA HIS A 301 22.51 14.86 3.07
C HIS A 301 22.43 14.64 4.57
N VAL A 302 23.11 13.60 5.06
CA VAL A 302 23.12 13.22 6.48
C VAL A 302 24.16 14.05 7.24
N THR A 303 23.73 14.64 8.35
CA THR A 303 24.57 15.44 9.26
C THR A 303 24.78 14.79 10.62
N ALA A 304 23.82 13.99 11.08
CA ALA A 304 23.93 13.19 12.30
C ALA A 304 23.09 11.92 12.20
N VAL A 305 23.55 10.88 12.91
CA VAL A 305 22.77 9.69 13.23
C VAL A 305 22.73 9.56 14.75
N THR A 306 21.53 9.60 15.31
CA THR A 306 21.34 9.36 16.75
C THR A 306 20.53 8.09 16.96
N ARG A 307 20.73 7.42 18.10
CA ARG A 307 20.06 6.17 18.37
C ARG A 307 20.00 5.81 19.84
N ARG A 308 19.13 4.86 20.16
CA ARG A 308 19.17 4.12 21.40
C ARG A 308 20.41 3.21 21.45
N ARG A 309 20.84 2.81 22.64
CA ARG A 309 21.95 1.83 22.79
C ARG A 309 21.54 0.44 22.32
N ASP A 310 20.30 0.06 22.63
CA ASP A 310 19.66 -1.23 22.34
C ASP A 310 18.67 -1.11 21.16
N ALA A 311 19.02 -0.32 20.16
CA ALA A 311 18.17 -0.05 19.00
C ALA A 311 17.93 -1.31 18.15
N VAL A 312 16.69 -1.47 17.71
CA VAL A 312 16.27 -2.47 16.72
C VAL A 312 15.91 -1.74 15.43
N TYR A 313 16.37 -2.24 14.30
CA TYR A 313 16.09 -1.66 12.99
C TYR A 313 14.78 -2.23 12.43
N PRO A 314 13.68 -1.46 12.34
CA PRO A 314 12.47 -1.92 11.71
C PRO A 314 12.56 -1.77 10.19
N ALA A 315 12.12 -2.79 9.47
CA ALA A 315 12.00 -2.76 8.02
C ALA A 315 10.72 -3.45 7.58
N THR A 316 10.16 -3.03 6.46
CA THR A 316 9.09 -3.74 5.77
C THR A 316 9.57 -4.24 4.44
N LEU A 317 9.00 -5.37 4.01
CA LEU A 317 9.09 -5.86 2.65
C LEU A 317 7.79 -5.53 1.94
N VAL A 318 7.90 -4.97 0.75
CA VAL A 318 6.78 -4.80 -0.18
C VAL A 318 7.06 -5.58 -1.46
N GLY A 319 6.01 -5.95 -2.19
CA GLY A 319 6.12 -6.77 -3.38
C GLY A 319 4.77 -7.30 -3.84
N ILE A 320 4.75 -8.48 -4.47
CA ILE A 320 3.50 -9.13 -4.87
C ILE A 320 2.63 -9.39 -3.62
N PRO A 321 1.36 -8.99 -3.60
CA PRO A 321 0.50 -9.17 -2.43
C PRO A 321 0.25 -10.67 -2.10
N PRO A 322 -0.08 -11.03 -0.84
CA PRO A 322 -0.13 -10.13 0.33
C PRO A 322 1.25 -9.88 0.95
N GLN A 323 1.44 -8.66 1.49
CA GLN A 323 2.58 -8.29 2.32
C GLN A 323 2.07 -7.50 3.54
N GLU A 324 2.96 -7.00 4.39
CA GLU A 324 2.62 -6.24 5.59
C GLU A 324 1.76 -5.01 5.31
N ASP A 325 1.98 -4.34 4.21
CA ASP A 325 1.24 -3.15 3.74
C ASP A 325 -0.26 -3.41 3.50
N ALA A 326 -0.65 -4.64 3.16
CA ALA A 326 -2.05 -5.00 3.03
C ALA A 326 -2.82 -4.86 4.36
N TYR A 327 -2.19 -5.17 5.49
CA TYR A 327 -2.79 -5.02 6.82
C TYR A 327 -2.79 -3.56 7.30
N ILE A 328 -1.78 -2.79 6.91
CA ILE A 328 -1.75 -1.33 7.10
C ILE A 328 -2.90 -0.67 6.33
N ALA A 329 -3.15 -1.11 5.09
CA ALA A 329 -4.28 -0.65 4.27
C ALA A 329 -5.63 -0.97 4.92
N LYS A 330 -5.84 -2.18 5.45
CA LYS A 330 -7.06 -2.55 6.21
C LYS A 330 -7.30 -1.63 7.43
N ALA A 331 -6.24 -1.30 8.18
CA ALA A 331 -6.37 -0.35 9.27
C ALA A 331 -6.77 1.05 8.77
N THR A 332 -6.25 1.46 7.62
CA THR A 332 -6.59 2.74 6.98
C THR A 332 -8.05 2.77 6.54
N GLU A 333 -8.58 1.70 5.94
CA GLU A 333 -10.01 1.56 5.63
C GLU A 333 -10.88 1.85 6.87
N LYS A 334 -10.58 1.17 7.97
CA LYS A 334 -11.35 1.26 9.22
C LYS A 334 -11.22 2.63 9.91
N ILE A 335 -10.07 3.26 9.87
CA ILE A 335 -9.83 4.58 10.49
C ILE A 335 -10.42 5.70 9.65
N PHE A 336 -10.28 5.65 8.32
CA PHE A 336 -10.70 6.75 7.46
C PHE A 336 -12.14 6.66 6.95
N LEU A 337 -12.85 5.58 7.22
CA LEU A 337 -14.27 5.45 6.89
C LEU A 337 -15.11 6.57 7.55
N ALA A 338 -14.87 6.86 8.84
CA ALA A 338 -15.60 7.91 9.56
C ALA A 338 -15.31 9.33 9.03
N PRO A 339 -14.06 9.75 8.78
CA PRO A 339 -13.76 10.99 8.06
C PRO A 339 -14.38 11.08 6.65
N ILE A 340 -14.41 9.98 5.88
CA ILE A 340 -15.06 9.95 4.57
C ILE A 340 -16.56 10.23 4.70
N ARG A 341 -17.23 9.58 5.64
CA ARG A 341 -18.65 9.83 5.94
C ARG A 341 -18.93 11.26 6.36
N LEU A 342 -18.05 11.83 7.17
CA LEU A 342 -18.25 13.19 7.70
C LEU A 342 -18.02 14.26 6.63
N ALA A 343 -16.97 14.16 5.84
CA ALA A 343 -16.48 15.27 5.03
C ALA A 343 -16.66 15.08 3.53
N VAL A 344 -16.81 13.84 3.03
CA VAL A 344 -16.80 13.53 1.60
C VAL A 344 -18.14 12.98 1.14
N GLN A 345 -18.56 11.82 1.70
CA GLN A 345 -19.74 11.08 1.24
C GLN A 345 -20.49 10.44 2.43
N PRO A 346 -21.47 11.14 3.01
CA PRO A 346 -22.17 10.68 4.21
C PRO A 346 -23.00 9.40 4.01
N GLU A 347 -23.33 9.06 2.77
CA GLU A 347 -24.05 7.84 2.42
C GLU A 347 -23.19 6.56 2.45
N VAL A 348 -21.86 6.66 2.45
CA VAL A 348 -20.99 5.48 2.50
C VAL A 348 -21.16 4.77 3.84
N LYS A 349 -21.46 3.47 3.82
CA LYS A 349 -21.62 2.62 5.01
C LYS A 349 -20.35 1.84 5.32
N GLU A 350 -19.80 1.15 4.32
CA GLU A 350 -18.58 0.36 4.43
C GLU A 350 -17.69 0.60 3.21
N LEU A 351 -16.40 0.36 3.39
CA LEU A 351 -15.39 0.43 2.35
C LEU A 351 -14.38 -0.69 2.56
N THR A 352 -13.95 -1.34 1.47
CA THR A 352 -12.82 -2.26 1.48
C THR A 352 -11.98 -2.13 0.23
N MET A 353 -10.67 -2.33 0.38
CA MET A 353 -9.71 -2.45 -0.72
C MET A 353 -9.18 -3.89 -0.73
N PRO A 354 -9.67 -4.77 -1.60
CA PRO A 354 -9.22 -6.16 -1.65
C PRO A 354 -7.70 -6.26 -1.81
N VAL A 355 -7.07 -7.15 -1.05
CA VAL A 355 -5.60 -7.30 -1.01
C VAL A 355 -4.98 -7.45 -2.40
N PHE A 356 -5.63 -8.26 -3.26
CA PHE A 356 -5.21 -8.45 -4.67
C PHE A 356 -5.75 -7.39 -5.63
N GLY A 357 -6.37 -6.33 -5.13
CA GLY A 357 -6.81 -5.19 -5.91
C GLY A 357 -5.72 -4.16 -6.20
N THR A 358 -4.46 -4.49 -5.96
CA THR A 358 -3.30 -3.59 -6.10
C THR A 358 -3.51 -2.31 -5.28
N ALA A 359 -3.59 -2.47 -3.97
CA ALA A 359 -3.88 -1.41 -3.00
C ALA A 359 -5.16 -0.63 -3.40
N HIS A 360 -5.05 0.68 -3.63
CA HIS A 360 -6.16 1.56 -3.96
C HIS A 360 -6.73 1.40 -5.38
N ASN A 361 -6.12 0.59 -6.27
CA ASN A 361 -6.60 0.44 -7.65
C ASN A 361 -8.02 -0.13 -7.70
N LEU A 362 -8.37 -1.04 -6.80
CA LEU A 362 -9.73 -1.57 -6.66
C LEU A 362 -10.26 -1.25 -5.26
N ALA A 363 -11.43 -0.65 -5.20
CA ALA A 363 -12.17 -0.46 -3.95
C ALA A 363 -13.62 -0.89 -4.12
N VAL A 364 -14.22 -1.38 -3.04
CA VAL A 364 -15.65 -1.73 -2.96
C VAL A 364 -16.27 -0.90 -1.85
N VAL A 365 -17.40 -0.25 -2.12
CA VAL A 365 -18.14 0.54 -1.15
C VAL A 365 -19.61 0.17 -1.12
N SER A 366 -20.23 0.14 0.05
CA SER A 366 -21.68 0.08 0.19
C SER A 366 -22.23 1.44 0.58
N ILE A 367 -23.42 1.80 0.05
CA ILE A 367 -24.05 3.10 0.30
C ILE A 367 -25.52 2.97 0.69
N ASP A 368 -25.98 3.89 1.55
CA ASP A 368 -27.40 4.17 1.79
C ASP A 368 -27.96 4.94 0.59
N ARG A 369 -28.43 4.19 -0.41
CA ARG A 369 -28.99 4.76 -1.63
C ARG A 369 -30.41 5.26 -1.42
N ARG A 370 -30.66 6.53 -1.71
CA ARG A 370 -31.96 7.19 -1.55
C ARG A 370 -32.57 7.69 -2.86
N TYR A 371 -31.78 7.89 -3.89
CA TYR A 371 -32.22 8.39 -5.19
C TYR A 371 -31.35 7.86 -6.33
N ARG A 372 -31.92 7.90 -7.53
CA ARG A 372 -31.22 7.48 -8.75
C ARG A 372 -30.04 8.42 -9.06
N GLY A 373 -28.90 7.86 -9.44
CA GLY A 373 -27.67 8.61 -9.74
C GLY A 373 -26.81 8.93 -8.52
N GLN A 374 -27.19 8.50 -7.32
CA GLN A 374 -26.37 8.72 -6.12
C GLN A 374 -25.04 7.99 -6.18
N ALA A 375 -24.97 6.81 -6.83
CA ALA A 375 -23.72 6.12 -7.09
C ALA A 375 -22.73 6.96 -7.92
N HIS A 376 -23.24 7.71 -8.92
CA HIS A 376 -22.41 8.66 -9.68
C HIS A 376 -21.82 9.76 -8.78
N LYS A 377 -22.63 10.33 -7.87
CA LYS A 377 -22.15 11.31 -6.87
C LYS A 377 -21.04 10.72 -6.01
N VAL A 378 -21.24 9.48 -5.52
CA VAL A 378 -20.25 8.79 -4.67
C VAL A 378 -18.96 8.53 -5.42
N ALA A 379 -19.02 8.01 -6.64
CA ALA A 379 -17.85 7.77 -7.49
C ALA A 379 -17.03 9.05 -7.69
N GLN A 380 -17.68 10.13 -8.14
CA GLN A 380 -17.00 11.42 -8.38
C GLN A 380 -16.43 12.04 -7.09
N GLY A 381 -17.14 11.90 -5.98
CA GLY A 381 -16.68 12.41 -4.69
C GLY A 381 -15.46 11.66 -4.15
N LEU A 382 -15.45 10.33 -4.24
CA LEU A 382 -14.28 9.52 -3.84
C LEU A 382 -13.10 9.76 -4.77
N TRP A 383 -13.29 9.80 -6.09
CA TRP A 383 -12.23 10.08 -7.06
C TRP A 383 -11.68 11.52 -6.99
N GLY A 384 -12.35 12.42 -6.29
CA GLY A 384 -11.87 13.78 -6.02
C GLY A 384 -11.27 13.99 -4.62
N ALA A 385 -11.19 12.96 -3.76
CA ALA A 385 -10.88 13.14 -2.35
C ALA A 385 -9.66 12.32 -1.88
N GLY A 386 -8.67 13.00 -1.31
CA GLY A 386 -7.52 12.38 -0.64
C GLY A 386 -6.84 11.33 -1.51
N GLN A 387 -6.42 10.21 -0.90
CA GLN A 387 -5.79 9.11 -1.64
C GLN A 387 -6.78 8.26 -2.47
N MET A 388 -8.10 8.38 -2.24
CA MET A 388 -9.10 7.76 -3.10
C MET A 388 -9.08 8.32 -4.53
N MET A 389 -8.47 9.49 -4.76
CA MET A 389 -8.26 10.02 -6.12
C MET A 389 -7.43 9.07 -7.02
N PHE A 390 -6.62 8.18 -6.44
CA PHE A 390 -5.81 7.21 -7.18
C PHE A 390 -6.58 5.94 -7.57
N ASN A 391 -7.79 5.72 -7.04
CA ASN A 391 -8.60 4.54 -7.35
C ASN A 391 -8.94 4.46 -8.84
N LYS A 392 -8.78 3.27 -9.45
CA LYS A 392 -9.13 2.97 -10.85
C LYS A 392 -10.50 2.33 -10.99
N TYR A 393 -10.73 1.29 -10.21
CA TYR A 393 -11.94 0.48 -10.23
C TYR A 393 -12.70 0.65 -8.93
N LEU A 394 -13.96 1.00 -9.03
CA LEU A 394 -14.82 1.20 -7.87
C LEU A 394 -16.10 0.35 -8.04
N VAL A 395 -16.38 -0.52 -7.09
CA VAL A 395 -17.64 -1.26 -7.04
C VAL A 395 -18.52 -0.59 -5.99
N ILE A 396 -19.73 -0.16 -6.37
CA ILE A 396 -20.68 0.54 -5.49
C ILE A 396 -21.91 -0.34 -5.34
N THR A 397 -22.22 -0.76 -4.11
CA THR A 397 -23.34 -1.63 -3.77
C THR A 397 -24.36 -0.90 -2.88
N GLY A 398 -25.55 -1.46 -2.74
CA GLY A 398 -26.51 -1.06 -1.69
C GLY A 398 -26.01 -1.44 -0.29
N GLU A 399 -26.60 -0.83 0.75
CA GLU A 399 -26.21 -1.04 2.15
C GLU A 399 -26.43 -2.48 2.67
N ASP A 400 -27.29 -3.26 2.01
CA ASP A 400 -27.55 -4.65 2.35
C ASP A 400 -26.42 -5.61 1.92
N CYS A 401 -25.45 -5.14 1.15
CA CYS A 401 -24.31 -5.93 0.70
C CYS A 401 -23.15 -5.81 1.68
N ASP A 402 -22.73 -6.93 2.25
CA ASP A 402 -21.44 -7.02 2.94
C ASP A 402 -20.33 -6.96 1.89
N VAL A 403 -19.57 -5.86 1.89
CA VAL A 403 -18.46 -5.62 0.94
C VAL A 403 -17.25 -6.53 1.17
N HIS A 404 -17.21 -7.22 2.30
CA HIS A 404 -16.17 -8.19 2.64
C HIS A 404 -16.55 -9.63 2.23
N ASP A 405 -17.78 -9.87 1.78
CA ASP A 405 -18.28 -11.17 1.34
C ASP A 405 -18.16 -11.31 -0.19
N PRO A 406 -17.16 -12.09 -0.70
CA PRO A 406 -16.96 -12.26 -2.14
C PRO A 406 -18.12 -13.00 -2.83
N ASP A 407 -18.90 -13.82 -2.10
CA ASP A 407 -20.03 -14.52 -2.67
C ASP A 407 -21.19 -13.57 -2.95
N ARG A 408 -21.44 -12.62 -2.07
CA ARG A 408 -22.41 -11.55 -2.28
C ARG A 408 -22.02 -10.63 -3.41
N LEU A 409 -20.76 -10.22 -3.46
CA LEU A 409 -20.24 -9.41 -4.57
C LEU A 409 -20.37 -10.14 -5.92
N ALA A 410 -19.98 -11.40 -6.00
CA ALA A 410 -20.14 -12.21 -7.20
C ALA A 410 -21.59 -12.30 -7.64
N ALA A 411 -22.52 -12.49 -6.69
CA ALA A 411 -23.94 -12.55 -6.96
C ALA A 411 -24.48 -11.25 -7.58
N LEU A 412 -24.01 -10.08 -7.16
CA LEU A 412 -24.38 -8.79 -7.75
C LEU A 412 -23.71 -8.60 -9.12
N LEU A 413 -22.41 -8.81 -9.22
CA LEU A 413 -21.65 -8.63 -10.46
C LEU A 413 -22.15 -9.49 -11.61
N ARG A 414 -22.61 -10.72 -11.34
CA ARG A 414 -23.24 -11.59 -12.35
C ARG A 414 -24.53 -11.02 -12.94
N ARG A 415 -25.21 -10.10 -12.25
CA ARG A 415 -26.46 -9.50 -12.66
C ARG A 415 -26.30 -8.13 -13.31
N ALA A 416 -25.08 -7.61 -13.29
CA ALA A 416 -24.78 -6.32 -13.91
C ALA A 416 -25.09 -6.35 -15.42
N GLU A 417 -25.67 -5.28 -15.92
CA GLU A 417 -26.02 -5.10 -17.32
C GLU A 417 -25.18 -3.95 -17.92
N PHE A 418 -24.36 -4.27 -18.90
CA PHE A 418 -23.47 -3.31 -19.51
C PHE A 418 -24.00 -2.78 -20.84
N PRO A 419 -23.85 -1.47 -21.14
CA PRO A 419 -23.11 -0.45 -20.36
C PRO A 419 -23.92 0.27 -19.26
N ARG A 420 -25.19 -0.12 -18.99
CA ARG A 420 -26.11 0.58 -18.07
C ARG A 420 -25.50 0.80 -16.67
N ASP A 421 -24.87 -0.24 -16.12
CA ASP A 421 -24.38 -0.26 -14.74
C ASP A 421 -22.90 0.16 -14.65
N LEU A 422 -22.40 0.90 -15.65
CA LEU A 422 -21.05 1.44 -15.67
C LEU A 422 -21.03 2.96 -15.53
N ILE A 423 -20.07 3.45 -14.73
CA ILE A 423 -19.73 4.88 -14.64
C ILE A 423 -18.29 5.01 -15.14
N VAL A 424 -18.09 5.69 -16.26
CA VAL A 424 -16.79 5.90 -16.89
C VAL A 424 -16.32 7.33 -16.63
N SER A 425 -15.05 7.50 -16.24
CA SER A 425 -14.42 8.80 -16.02
C SER A 425 -12.93 8.74 -16.34
N GLU A 426 -12.24 9.86 -16.13
CA GLU A 426 -10.79 9.97 -16.18
C GLU A 426 -10.30 10.75 -14.96
N GLY A 427 -9.05 10.54 -14.55
CA GLY A 427 -8.52 11.28 -13.42
C GLY A 427 -7.11 10.89 -13.02
N VAL A 428 -6.74 11.32 -11.82
CA VAL A 428 -5.40 11.16 -11.28
C VAL A 428 -5.10 9.69 -10.97
N TYR A 429 -3.90 9.24 -11.35
CA TYR A 429 -3.34 7.95 -10.99
C TYR A 429 -2.16 8.13 -10.04
N ASP A 430 -1.87 7.11 -9.26
CA ASP A 430 -0.60 7.04 -8.53
C ASP A 430 0.56 6.97 -9.53
N VAL A 431 1.69 7.56 -9.18
CA VAL A 431 2.90 7.53 -10.04
C VAL A 431 3.47 6.10 -10.19
N LEU A 432 3.09 5.18 -9.31
CA LEU A 432 3.45 3.77 -9.39
C LEU A 432 2.54 2.96 -10.32
N ASP A 433 1.47 3.54 -10.82
CA ASP A 433 0.62 2.87 -11.80
C ASP A 433 1.30 2.86 -13.17
N HIS A 434 1.65 1.67 -13.60
CA HIS A 434 2.39 1.45 -14.86
C HIS A 434 1.49 1.16 -16.07
N ALA A 435 0.18 1.03 -15.87
CA ALA A 435 -0.73 0.66 -16.96
C ALA A 435 -0.98 1.81 -17.95
N THR A 436 -0.90 3.06 -17.49
CA THR A 436 -1.22 4.24 -18.30
C THR A 436 -0.07 4.69 -19.19
N ALA A 437 -0.39 5.17 -20.40
CA ALA A 437 0.58 5.83 -21.28
C ALA A 437 0.91 7.27 -20.85
N THR A 438 0.07 7.89 -20.02
CA THR A 438 0.25 9.23 -19.48
C THR A 438 0.53 9.14 -17.98
N PRO A 439 1.79 9.25 -17.52
CA PRO A 439 2.12 9.09 -16.11
C PRO A 439 1.25 9.98 -15.21
N GLY A 440 0.65 9.39 -14.19
CA GLY A 440 -0.21 10.06 -13.22
C GLY A 440 -1.63 10.38 -13.69
N PHE A 441 -2.06 9.92 -14.88
CA PHE A 441 -3.40 10.18 -15.41
C PHE A 441 -3.91 9.04 -16.27
N GLY A 442 -5.17 8.61 -16.06
CA GLY A 442 -5.77 7.50 -16.82
C GLY A 442 -7.28 7.37 -16.62
N GLY A 443 -7.84 6.27 -17.13
CA GLY A 443 -9.26 5.96 -17.07
C GLY A 443 -9.71 5.50 -15.70
N LYS A 444 -10.99 5.74 -15.38
CA LYS A 444 -11.65 5.28 -14.15
C LYS A 444 -12.95 4.60 -14.50
N LEU A 445 -13.25 3.49 -13.85
CA LEU A 445 -14.45 2.71 -14.07
C LEU A 445 -15.11 2.36 -12.74
N ALA A 446 -16.40 2.71 -12.59
CA ALA A 446 -17.18 2.21 -11.48
C ALA A 446 -18.34 1.32 -11.96
N PHE A 447 -18.69 0.36 -11.11
CA PHE A 447 -19.86 -0.51 -11.25
C PHE A 447 -20.93 -0.03 -10.29
N ASP A 448 -22.07 0.47 -10.82
CA ASP A 448 -23.24 0.82 -10.04
C ASP A 448 -24.14 -0.40 -9.86
N LEU A 449 -23.96 -1.11 -8.76
CA LEU A 449 -24.73 -2.29 -8.42
C LEU A 449 -25.86 -1.96 -7.41
N THR A 450 -26.12 -0.68 -7.17
CA THR A 450 -27.07 -0.24 -6.12
C THR A 450 -28.54 -0.49 -6.48
N GLU A 451 -28.86 -0.71 -7.76
CA GLU A 451 -30.21 -1.02 -8.23
C GLU A 451 -30.43 -2.51 -8.48
N ILE A 452 -29.43 -3.33 -8.28
CA ILE A 452 -29.50 -4.77 -8.52
C ILE A 452 -30.16 -5.45 -7.32
N ASP A 453 -31.27 -6.15 -7.57
CA ASP A 453 -31.90 -7.00 -6.55
C ASP A 453 -31.04 -8.25 -6.29
N PRO A 454 -30.46 -8.39 -5.08
CA PRO A 454 -29.63 -9.55 -4.75
C PRO A 454 -30.44 -10.87 -4.70
N SER A 455 -31.76 -10.82 -4.57
CA SER A 455 -32.64 -11.99 -4.53
C SER A 455 -33.10 -12.47 -5.91
N ALA A 456 -32.97 -11.62 -6.95
CA ALA A 456 -33.34 -11.99 -8.31
C ALA A 456 -32.48 -13.17 -8.82
N SER A 457 -33.04 -14.02 -9.66
CA SER A 457 -32.29 -15.10 -10.27
C SER A 457 -31.33 -14.55 -11.33
N ALA A 458 -30.05 -14.89 -11.23
CA ALA A 458 -29.09 -14.59 -12.30
C ALA A 458 -29.39 -15.47 -13.52
N GLU A 459 -29.07 -14.98 -14.71
CA GLU A 459 -29.15 -15.76 -15.93
C GLU A 459 -28.27 -17.03 -15.79
N ALA A 460 -28.83 -18.19 -16.18
CA ALA A 460 -28.09 -19.45 -16.13
C ALA A 460 -26.94 -19.41 -17.14
N VAL A 461 -25.75 -19.79 -16.69
CA VAL A 461 -24.58 -19.89 -17.56
C VAL A 461 -24.76 -21.06 -18.53
N ARG A 462 -24.62 -20.79 -19.81
CA ARG A 462 -24.55 -21.79 -20.88
C ARG A 462 -23.31 -21.51 -21.73
N LEU A 463 -22.43 -22.48 -21.78
CA LEU A 463 -21.19 -22.43 -22.53
C LEU A 463 -21.25 -23.45 -23.68
N PRO A 464 -20.48 -23.28 -24.76
CA PRO A 464 -20.30 -24.32 -25.77
C PRO A 464 -19.62 -25.55 -25.15
N GLU A 465 -19.88 -26.75 -25.69
CA GLU A 465 -19.22 -27.98 -25.21
C GLU A 465 -17.69 -27.92 -25.39
N ARG A 466 -17.25 -27.17 -26.38
CA ARG A 466 -15.83 -26.88 -26.65
C ARG A 466 -15.69 -25.47 -27.20
N PHE A 467 -14.73 -24.73 -26.68
CA PHE A 467 -14.40 -23.40 -27.20
C PHE A 467 -13.59 -23.49 -28.49
N GLU A 468 -14.00 -22.71 -29.50
CA GLU A 468 -13.25 -22.50 -30.75
C GLU A 468 -12.27 -21.35 -30.50
N LEU A 469 -10.98 -21.67 -30.40
CA LEU A 469 -9.93 -20.68 -30.21
C LEU A 469 -9.74 -19.82 -31.46
N THR A 470 -9.65 -18.52 -31.28
CA THR A 470 -9.22 -17.60 -32.34
C THR A 470 -7.69 -17.48 -32.37
N PRO A 471 -7.10 -17.06 -33.51
CA PRO A 471 -5.65 -16.89 -33.61
C PRO A 471 -5.10 -16.03 -32.45
N GLY A 472 -4.02 -16.49 -31.85
CA GLY A 472 -3.37 -15.84 -30.73
C GLY A 472 -3.94 -16.19 -29.34
N LEU A 473 -4.95 -17.09 -29.27
CA LEU A 473 -5.40 -17.66 -27.98
C LEU A 473 -4.88 -19.10 -27.84
N VAL A 474 -4.44 -19.45 -26.63
CA VAL A 474 -3.98 -20.81 -26.30
C VAL A 474 -4.94 -21.56 -25.37
N GLU A 475 -5.69 -20.83 -24.53
CA GLU A 475 -6.57 -21.45 -23.53
C GLU A 475 -7.75 -20.55 -23.16
N VAL A 476 -8.86 -21.18 -22.78
CA VAL A 476 -10.04 -20.56 -22.14
C VAL A 476 -10.30 -21.28 -20.83
N ALA A 477 -10.25 -20.56 -19.70
CA ALA A 477 -10.64 -21.07 -18.40
C ALA A 477 -12.04 -20.56 -18.02
N ASP A 478 -12.95 -21.50 -17.74
CA ASP A 478 -14.35 -21.25 -17.42
C ASP A 478 -14.71 -21.49 -15.95
N GLY A 479 -13.73 -21.80 -15.11
CA GLY A 479 -13.95 -22.09 -13.69
C GLY A 479 -14.62 -20.94 -12.91
N LEU A 480 -14.57 -19.70 -13.41
CA LEU A 480 -15.24 -18.56 -12.80
C LEU A 480 -16.62 -18.25 -13.41
N ALA A 481 -17.00 -18.93 -14.50
CA ALA A 481 -18.25 -18.66 -15.21
C ALA A 481 -19.49 -18.84 -14.31
N GLY A 482 -19.55 -19.93 -13.56
CA GLY A 482 -20.66 -20.23 -12.68
C GLY A 482 -20.85 -19.23 -11.55
N LYS A 483 -19.78 -18.82 -10.89
CA LYS A 483 -19.79 -17.93 -9.71
C LYS A 483 -19.78 -16.45 -10.09
N TRP A 484 -18.90 -16.06 -11.01
CA TRP A 484 -18.63 -14.65 -11.33
C TRP A 484 -19.19 -14.21 -12.69
N GLY A 485 -19.67 -15.14 -13.52
CA GLY A 485 -20.05 -14.84 -14.91
C GLY A 485 -18.84 -14.44 -15.76
N ALA A 486 -17.66 -14.96 -15.46
CA ALA A 486 -16.41 -14.56 -16.08
C ALA A 486 -15.72 -15.70 -16.83
N LEU A 487 -15.20 -15.40 -18.02
CA LEU A 487 -14.26 -16.26 -18.75
C LEU A 487 -12.87 -15.62 -18.73
N LEU A 488 -11.85 -16.43 -18.49
CA LEU A 488 -10.46 -16.01 -18.57
C LEU A 488 -9.83 -16.59 -19.84
N LEU A 489 -9.25 -15.73 -20.63
CA LEU A 489 -8.59 -16.09 -21.88
C LEU A 489 -7.08 -15.92 -21.73
N PHE A 490 -6.30 -16.83 -22.28
CA PHE A 490 -4.85 -16.76 -22.25
C PHE A 490 -4.30 -16.68 -23.68
N ALA A 491 -3.48 -15.65 -23.91
CA ALA A 491 -2.86 -15.39 -25.19
C ALA A 491 -1.64 -16.28 -25.44
N ASP A 492 -1.27 -16.45 -26.69
CA ASP A 492 0.03 -16.99 -27.08
C ASP A 492 1.10 -15.91 -26.91
N ASP A 493 2.02 -16.10 -25.96
CA ASP A 493 3.08 -15.13 -25.65
C ASP A 493 4.08 -14.94 -26.81
N THR A 494 4.08 -15.84 -27.79
CA THR A 494 4.93 -15.74 -29.00
C THR A 494 4.32 -14.85 -30.08
N VAL A 495 3.00 -14.53 -29.97
CA VAL A 495 2.26 -13.73 -30.95
C VAL A 495 2.11 -12.28 -30.47
N GLU A 496 2.63 -11.34 -31.26
CA GLU A 496 2.53 -9.91 -30.90
C GLU A 496 1.11 -9.35 -31.03
N GLN A 497 0.34 -9.88 -31.97
CA GLN A 497 -0.98 -9.35 -32.26
C GLN A 497 -1.97 -9.70 -31.14
N LYS A 498 -2.73 -8.70 -30.71
CA LYS A 498 -3.83 -8.89 -29.75
C LYS A 498 -4.86 -9.86 -30.34
N PRO A 499 -5.26 -10.92 -29.60
CA PRO A 499 -6.38 -11.76 -30.00
C PRO A 499 -7.67 -10.95 -30.19
N ASP A 500 -8.42 -11.27 -31.22
CA ASP A 500 -9.70 -10.62 -31.48
C ASP A 500 -10.80 -11.21 -30.60
N LEU A 501 -11.12 -10.49 -29.50
CA LEU A 501 -12.14 -10.89 -28.54
C LEU A 501 -13.55 -10.84 -29.14
N ALA A 502 -13.81 -9.97 -30.13
CA ALA A 502 -15.09 -9.93 -30.82
C ALA A 502 -15.29 -11.19 -31.67
N ALA A 503 -14.24 -11.59 -32.45
CA ALA A 503 -14.27 -12.82 -33.21
C ALA A 503 -14.40 -14.05 -32.28
N PHE A 504 -13.76 -14.05 -31.11
CA PHE A 504 -13.92 -15.11 -30.12
C PHE A 504 -15.37 -15.24 -29.65
N LEU A 505 -15.98 -14.14 -29.22
CA LEU A 505 -17.37 -14.13 -28.72
C LEU A 505 -18.38 -14.53 -29.81
N ALA A 506 -18.16 -14.06 -31.05
CA ALA A 506 -19.01 -14.43 -32.20
C ALA A 506 -18.98 -15.94 -32.53
N ARG A 507 -17.83 -16.60 -32.36
CA ARG A 507 -17.68 -18.04 -32.59
C ARG A 507 -18.15 -18.89 -31.41
N ASN A 508 -18.12 -18.34 -30.21
CA ASN A 508 -18.44 -19.03 -28.98
C ASN A 508 -19.63 -18.37 -28.27
N PRO A 509 -20.87 -18.60 -28.74
CA PRO A 509 -22.04 -17.99 -28.12
C PRO A 509 -22.21 -18.49 -26.69
N CYS A 510 -21.99 -17.59 -25.74
CA CYS A 510 -22.13 -17.82 -24.30
C CYS A 510 -23.35 -17.07 -23.77
N ARG A 511 -24.08 -17.68 -22.82
CA ARG A 511 -25.14 -17.00 -22.06
C ARG A 511 -24.74 -16.90 -20.59
N GLY A 512 -25.18 -15.86 -19.91
CA GLY A 512 -24.87 -15.63 -18.49
C GLY A 512 -23.42 -15.25 -18.21
N ILE A 513 -22.62 -15.00 -19.26
CA ILE A 513 -21.27 -14.43 -19.15
C ILE A 513 -21.38 -12.90 -19.20
N ARG A 514 -20.71 -12.23 -18.29
CA ARG A 514 -20.66 -10.77 -18.15
C ARG A 514 -19.26 -10.21 -18.37
N TYR A 515 -18.23 -11.02 -18.12
CA TYR A 515 -16.83 -10.60 -18.16
C TYR A 515 -16.00 -11.56 -19.00
N VAL A 516 -15.12 -11.01 -19.83
CA VAL A 516 -14.06 -11.72 -20.53
C VAL A 516 -12.77 -10.99 -20.28
N VAL A 517 -11.79 -11.66 -19.65
CA VAL A 517 -10.50 -11.05 -19.32
C VAL A 517 -9.39 -11.82 -20.01
N LEU A 518 -8.59 -11.10 -20.80
CA LEU A 518 -7.46 -11.63 -21.54
C LEU A 518 -6.16 -11.40 -20.78
N PHE A 519 -5.40 -12.48 -20.55
CA PHE A 519 -4.09 -12.47 -19.91
C PHE A 519 -3.01 -13.00 -20.86
N ASP A 520 -1.75 -12.76 -20.53
CA ASP A 520 -0.62 -13.45 -21.14
C ASP A 520 -0.67 -14.96 -20.84
N GLY A 521 -0.19 -15.80 -21.73
CA GLY A 521 -0.25 -17.26 -21.60
C GLY A 521 0.52 -17.81 -20.41
N HIS A 522 1.61 -17.15 -20.03
CA HIS A 522 2.40 -17.52 -18.86
C HIS A 522 1.66 -17.30 -17.52
N ALA A 523 0.58 -16.50 -17.51
CA ALA A 523 -0.23 -16.26 -16.31
C ALA A 523 -1.25 -17.39 -16.00
N ARG A 524 -1.42 -18.39 -16.89
CA ARG A 524 -2.44 -19.46 -16.77
C ARG A 524 -2.33 -20.34 -15.51
N THR A 525 -1.17 -20.37 -14.87
CA THR A 525 -0.94 -21.15 -13.65
C THR A 525 -1.24 -20.39 -12.36
N LEU A 526 -1.60 -19.11 -12.49
CA LEU A 526 -1.93 -18.26 -11.35
C LEU A 526 -3.34 -18.57 -10.81
N ARG A 527 -3.53 -18.29 -9.53
CA ARG A 527 -4.84 -18.40 -8.89
C ARG A 527 -5.72 -17.21 -9.30
N PRO A 528 -7.06 -17.33 -9.14
CA PRO A 528 -7.98 -16.25 -9.49
C PRO A 528 -7.70 -14.91 -8.79
N ASP A 529 -7.25 -14.92 -7.53
CA ASP A 529 -6.86 -13.73 -6.78
C ASP A 529 -5.59 -13.08 -7.37
N GLU A 530 -4.61 -13.89 -7.76
CA GLU A 530 -3.38 -13.42 -8.44
C GLU A 530 -3.69 -12.85 -9.85
N LEU A 531 -4.65 -13.43 -10.55
CA LEU A 531 -5.14 -12.89 -11.83
C LEU A 531 -5.90 -11.56 -11.64
N LEU A 532 -6.65 -11.39 -10.52
CA LEU A 532 -7.25 -10.11 -10.19
C LEU A 532 -6.18 -9.04 -9.96
N TRP A 533 -5.08 -9.38 -9.27
CA TRP A 533 -3.94 -8.48 -9.11
C TRP A 533 -3.37 -8.03 -10.45
N LEU A 534 -3.11 -8.95 -11.39
CA LEU A 534 -2.64 -8.59 -12.73
C LEU A 534 -3.65 -7.71 -13.47
N ALA A 535 -4.94 -8.03 -13.41
CA ALA A 535 -5.99 -7.25 -14.06
C ALA A 535 -6.03 -5.82 -13.50
N ALA A 536 -6.00 -5.65 -12.17
CA ALA A 536 -6.01 -4.34 -11.54
C ALA A 536 -4.73 -3.53 -11.82
N ALA A 537 -3.56 -4.20 -11.90
CA ALA A 537 -2.28 -3.54 -12.15
C ALA A 537 -2.08 -3.17 -13.63
N ASN A 538 -2.39 -4.07 -14.57
CA ASN A 538 -1.99 -3.96 -15.98
C ASN A 538 -2.98 -3.22 -16.87
N THR A 539 -4.16 -2.83 -16.36
CA THR A 539 -5.19 -2.21 -17.20
C THR A 539 -5.37 -0.72 -16.92
N ASP A 540 -5.48 0.06 -17.99
CA ASP A 540 -6.09 1.39 -17.99
C ASP A 540 -7.53 1.23 -18.52
N PRO A 541 -8.59 1.48 -17.72
CA PRO A 541 -9.98 1.27 -18.14
C PRO A 541 -10.33 1.92 -19.48
N ARG A 542 -9.75 3.07 -19.79
CA ARG A 542 -10.02 3.80 -21.04
C ARG A 542 -9.48 3.08 -22.28
N ARG A 543 -8.32 2.44 -22.18
CA ARG A 543 -7.66 1.74 -23.30
C ARG A 543 -8.02 0.27 -23.37
N ASP A 544 -8.09 -0.37 -22.20
CA ASP A 544 -8.06 -1.82 -22.10
C ASP A 544 -9.43 -2.45 -21.83
N VAL A 545 -10.44 -1.65 -21.48
CA VAL A 545 -11.77 -2.15 -21.15
C VAL A 545 -12.79 -1.65 -22.18
N GLU A 546 -13.54 -2.59 -22.76
CA GLU A 546 -14.60 -2.28 -23.72
C GLU A 546 -15.87 -3.11 -23.43
N CYS A 547 -17.03 -2.54 -23.71
CA CYS A 547 -18.30 -3.25 -23.63
C CYS A 547 -18.70 -3.72 -25.04
N ARG A 548 -18.93 -5.04 -25.21
CA ARG A 548 -19.36 -5.67 -26.47
C ARG A 548 -20.56 -6.56 -26.20
N ASP A 549 -21.69 -6.24 -26.82
CA ASP A 549 -22.94 -7.01 -26.73
C ASP A 549 -23.34 -7.37 -25.29
N GLY A 550 -23.15 -6.42 -24.35
CA GLY A 550 -23.46 -6.62 -22.94
C GLY A 550 -22.40 -7.41 -22.13
N VAL A 551 -21.26 -7.73 -22.75
CA VAL A 551 -20.10 -8.35 -22.09
C VAL A 551 -18.98 -7.33 -21.95
N LEU A 552 -18.43 -7.21 -20.74
CA LEU A 552 -17.29 -6.36 -20.46
C LEU A 552 -15.99 -7.13 -20.75
N CYS A 553 -15.25 -6.68 -21.75
CA CYS A 553 -14.00 -7.29 -22.19
C CYS A 553 -12.81 -6.46 -21.69
N ALA A 554 -11.83 -7.09 -21.04
CA ALA A 554 -10.63 -6.43 -20.54
C ALA A 554 -9.36 -7.12 -21.08
N ASP A 555 -8.36 -6.31 -21.49
CA ASP A 555 -7.02 -6.78 -21.87
C ASP A 555 -6.03 -6.52 -20.73
N ALA A 556 -5.81 -7.53 -19.89
CA ALA A 556 -4.92 -7.49 -18.72
C ALA A 556 -3.49 -8.00 -19.01
N ARG A 557 -3.13 -8.19 -20.28
CA ARG A 557 -1.77 -8.58 -20.66
C ARG A 557 -0.76 -7.49 -20.34
N SER A 558 0.50 -7.87 -20.26
CA SER A 558 1.65 -6.97 -20.23
C SER A 558 1.66 -6.03 -21.43
N LYS A 559 2.04 -4.77 -21.24
CA LYS A 559 1.97 -3.74 -22.29
C LYS A 559 3.33 -3.55 -22.95
N ARG A 560 3.50 -4.05 -24.19
CA ARG A 560 4.75 -3.87 -24.93
C ARG A 560 5.03 -2.39 -25.20
N PRO A 561 6.21 -1.86 -24.80
CA PRO A 561 6.64 -0.53 -25.17
C PRO A 561 6.72 -0.35 -26.69
N GLY A 562 6.53 0.89 -27.18
CA GLY A 562 6.57 1.21 -28.61
C GLY A 562 5.28 1.00 -29.37
N ILE A 563 4.26 0.37 -28.78
CA ILE A 563 2.90 0.29 -29.36
C ILE A 563 2.15 1.57 -28.97
N ALA A 564 1.47 2.18 -29.95
CA ALA A 564 0.68 3.40 -29.72
C ALA A 564 -0.38 3.18 -28.62
N GLY A 565 -0.42 4.09 -27.65
CA GLY A 565 -1.32 4.01 -26.48
C GLY A 565 -0.80 3.15 -25.32
N ASN A 566 0.30 2.42 -25.48
CA ASN A 566 0.96 1.73 -24.37
C ASN A 566 1.92 2.66 -23.63
N PRO A 567 2.25 2.35 -22.36
CA PRO A 567 3.31 3.07 -21.63
C PRO A 567 4.66 2.91 -22.37
N SER A 568 5.52 3.90 -22.25
CA SER A 568 6.85 3.90 -22.88
C SER A 568 7.80 2.86 -22.26
N ARG A 569 7.54 2.43 -21.05
CA ARG A 569 8.27 1.40 -20.29
C ARG A 569 7.26 0.56 -19.52
N PHE A 570 7.48 -0.76 -19.45
CA PHE A 570 6.64 -1.67 -18.67
C PHE A 570 7.50 -2.42 -17.65
N PRO A 571 7.20 -2.35 -16.34
CA PRO A 571 8.02 -2.97 -15.32
C PRO A 571 7.86 -4.48 -15.26
N ASN A 572 8.89 -5.16 -14.79
CA ASN A 572 8.80 -6.55 -14.36
C ASN A 572 8.14 -6.67 -12.98
N VAL A 573 7.61 -7.86 -12.72
CA VAL A 573 7.22 -8.28 -11.37
C VAL A 573 8.46 -8.49 -10.49
N VAL A 574 8.29 -8.39 -9.18
CA VAL A 574 9.38 -8.63 -8.22
C VAL A 574 9.46 -10.12 -7.87
N THR A 575 10.65 -10.69 -7.95
CA THR A 575 10.95 -12.08 -7.57
C THR A 575 12.36 -12.19 -7.05
N SER A 576 12.61 -13.11 -6.12
CA SER A 576 13.96 -13.43 -5.65
C SER A 576 14.79 -14.17 -6.71
N LEU A 577 16.11 -14.01 -6.64
CA LEU A 577 17.05 -14.78 -7.47
C LEU A 577 17.02 -16.28 -7.14
N PRO A 578 17.16 -17.18 -8.14
CA PRO A 578 17.19 -18.63 -7.89
C PRO A 578 18.27 -19.07 -6.91
N GLU A 579 19.43 -18.42 -6.91
CA GLU A 579 20.52 -18.70 -5.98
C GLU A 579 20.20 -18.28 -4.54
N VAL A 580 19.45 -17.19 -4.35
CA VAL A 580 18.96 -16.76 -3.03
C VAL A 580 17.92 -17.75 -2.50
N VAL A 581 16.99 -18.17 -3.35
CA VAL A 581 15.97 -19.19 -3.00
C VAL A 581 16.66 -20.48 -2.56
N ARG A 582 17.64 -21.00 -3.33
CA ARG A 582 18.40 -22.21 -2.96
C ARG A 582 19.17 -22.03 -1.65
N LYS A 583 19.87 -20.90 -1.46
CA LYS A 583 20.59 -20.59 -0.21
C LYS A 583 19.66 -20.65 0.99
N VAL A 584 18.48 -20.06 0.89
CA VAL A 584 17.47 -20.06 1.96
C VAL A 584 16.89 -21.44 2.18
N ASP A 585 16.65 -22.24 1.13
CA ASP A 585 16.20 -23.62 1.22
C ASP A 585 17.20 -24.51 1.97
N GLU A 586 18.48 -24.43 1.61
CA GLU A 586 19.57 -25.21 2.21
C GLU A 586 19.75 -24.89 3.71
N ARG A 587 19.51 -23.62 4.08
CA ARG A 587 19.67 -23.11 5.44
C ARG A 587 18.39 -23.09 6.27
N TRP A 588 17.24 -23.49 5.71
CA TRP A 588 15.93 -23.29 6.36
C TRP A 588 15.87 -23.86 7.79
N ALA A 589 16.44 -25.03 8.01
CA ALA A 589 16.48 -25.65 9.33
C ALA A 589 17.27 -24.83 10.37
N GLU A 590 18.31 -24.08 9.92
CA GLU A 590 19.12 -23.24 10.81
C GLU A 590 18.36 -22.03 11.33
N TYR A 591 17.38 -21.51 10.56
CA TYR A 591 16.59 -20.35 10.97
C TYR A 591 15.60 -20.64 12.09
N GLY A 592 15.28 -21.91 12.37
CA GLY A 592 14.36 -22.31 13.43
C GLY A 592 12.89 -21.93 13.14
N LEU A 593 12.52 -21.80 11.87
CA LEU A 593 11.19 -21.35 11.43
C LEU A 593 10.18 -22.50 11.22
N GLY A 594 10.52 -23.72 11.63
CA GLY A 594 9.66 -24.89 11.49
C GLY A 594 9.79 -25.56 10.13
N GLU A 595 8.67 -26.10 9.61
CA GLU A 595 8.62 -26.74 8.30
C GLU A 595 9.02 -25.76 7.19
N ARG A 596 9.72 -26.28 6.17
CA ARG A 596 10.19 -25.44 5.07
C ARG A 596 9.02 -24.86 4.28
N LEU A 597 9.00 -23.54 4.16
CA LEU A 597 8.06 -22.80 3.33
C LEU A 597 8.63 -22.68 1.92
N GLU A 598 7.80 -22.95 0.92
CA GLU A 598 8.18 -22.74 -0.48
C GLU A 598 8.34 -21.26 -0.80
N SER A 599 9.27 -20.93 -1.71
CA SER A 599 9.46 -19.57 -2.19
C SER A 599 8.27 -19.14 -3.06
N PRO A 600 7.59 -18.03 -2.73
CA PRO A 600 6.56 -17.48 -3.61
C PRO A 600 7.11 -17.09 -4.99
N SER A 601 8.38 -16.71 -5.05
CA SER A 601 9.07 -16.29 -6.29
C SER A 601 9.10 -17.38 -7.35
N ASP A 602 9.12 -18.66 -6.97
CA ASP A 602 9.14 -19.77 -7.95
C ASP A 602 7.86 -19.81 -8.80
N ARG A 603 6.71 -19.44 -8.22
CA ARG A 603 5.44 -19.32 -8.93
C ARG A 603 5.41 -18.13 -9.90
N TYR A 604 5.93 -16.99 -9.45
CA TYR A 604 5.84 -15.74 -10.21
C TYR A 604 6.96 -15.57 -11.25
N ARG A 605 7.99 -16.40 -11.19
CA ARG A 605 9.14 -16.32 -12.13
C ARG A 605 8.73 -16.43 -13.60
N ALA A 606 7.65 -17.17 -13.90
CA ALA A 606 7.12 -17.28 -15.25
C ALA A 606 6.57 -15.94 -15.81
N LEU A 607 6.28 -14.97 -14.93
CA LEU A 607 5.79 -13.63 -15.32
C LEU A 607 6.91 -12.66 -15.71
N LEU A 608 8.18 -13.03 -15.52
CA LEU A 608 9.31 -12.17 -15.87
C LEU A 608 9.41 -11.99 -17.38
N LEU A 609 9.41 -10.75 -17.82
CA LEU A 609 9.51 -10.37 -19.23
C LEU A 609 10.98 -10.20 -19.68
N SER A 610 11.88 -9.92 -18.73
CA SER A 610 13.32 -9.75 -18.94
C SER A 610 14.10 -9.97 -17.63
N ASP A 611 15.42 -9.88 -17.70
CA ASP A 611 16.34 -9.91 -16.54
C ASP A 611 16.53 -8.52 -15.88
N LYS A 612 15.79 -7.50 -16.33
CA LYS A 612 15.87 -6.11 -15.86
C LYS A 612 14.61 -5.70 -15.11
N ALA A 613 14.65 -4.56 -14.46
CA ALA A 613 13.47 -3.99 -13.79
C ALA A 613 12.34 -3.60 -14.76
N ALA A 614 12.65 -3.41 -16.02
CA ALA A 614 11.68 -3.08 -17.07
C ALA A 614 12.00 -3.82 -18.37
N TRP A 615 10.94 -4.03 -19.13
CA TRP A 615 10.96 -4.58 -20.49
C TRP A 615 11.01 -3.48 -21.53
#